data_7f2fd79100689bd259149bcff69b92d9
#
_entry.id   7f2fd79100689bd259149bcff69b92d9
#
_cell.length_a   1.000
_cell.length_b   1.000
_cell.length_c   1.000
_cell.angle_alpha   90.00
_cell.angle_beta   90.00
_cell.angle_gamma   90.00
#
_symmetry.space_group_name_H-M   'P 1'
#
loop_
_entity.id
_entity.type
_entity.pdbx_description
1 polymer ?
#
loop_
_entity_poly.entity_id
_entity_poly.type
_entity_poly.pdbx_seq_one_letter_code
_entity_poly.pdbx_strand_id
1 'polypeptide(L)'
;MTDTPSLRRSFRLVCNPGQIPSVEALLSAQGFVFEPEPFSPLARRLLQEPFPLGRSLAAFWGYVYIQDRSSMLPPLALAPGEGARVLDMCASPGSKTGLLAQLVGREGLVLGNEPARPRLANLRRNLAALNLLQAVTCSWPGESLPLPDASWDAVLLDPPCS
;
A
#
# COMPACT_ATOMS: atom_id res chain seq x y z
N MET A 1 18.02 -22.90 -23.82
CA MET A 1 16.90 -22.04 -23.34
C MET A 1 17.36 -21.44 -22.04
N THR A 2 17.84 -20.21 -22.08
CA THR A 2 18.32 -19.49 -20.89
C THR A 2 17.11 -19.00 -20.14
N ASP A 3 16.86 -19.60 -18.99
CA ASP A 3 15.85 -19.15 -18.02
C ASP A 3 16.27 -17.76 -17.53
N THR A 4 15.71 -16.73 -18.12
CA THR A 4 15.84 -15.37 -17.59
C THR A 4 15.09 -15.37 -16.25
N PRO A 5 15.75 -15.02 -15.12
CA PRO A 5 15.04 -14.97 -13.86
C PRO A 5 13.92 -13.95 -13.99
N SER A 6 12.68 -14.41 -14.08
CA SER A 6 11.51 -13.55 -14.08
C SER A 6 11.58 -12.71 -12.82
N LEU A 7 11.64 -11.39 -12.96
CA LEU A 7 11.43 -10.44 -11.87
C LEU A 7 10.11 -10.83 -11.21
N ARG A 8 10.22 -11.52 -10.08
CA ARG A 8 9.06 -11.99 -9.31
C ARG A 8 8.39 -10.78 -8.69
N ARG A 9 7.50 -10.14 -9.45
CA ARG A 9 6.71 -9.02 -8.97
C ARG A 9 5.76 -9.49 -7.90
N SER A 10 5.54 -8.63 -6.91
CA SER A 10 4.48 -8.82 -5.92
C SER A 10 3.46 -7.69 -6.00
N PHE A 11 2.29 -7.96 -5.47
CA PHE A 11 1.23 -6.99 -5.35
C PHE A 11 0.42 -7.26 -4.08
N ARG A 12 -0.30 -6.27 -3.66
CA ARG A 12 -1.18 -6.33 -2.50
C ARG A 12 -2.63 -6.20 -2.97
N LEU A 13 -3.50 -7.01 -2.41
CA LEU A 13 -4.95 -6.86 -2.52
C LEU A 13 -5.41 -5.69 -1.62
N VAL A 14 -6.20 -4.80 -2.19
CA VAL A 14 -6.78 -3.64 -1.51
C VAL A 14 -8.28 -3.84 -1.39
N CYS A 15 -8.67 -4.72 -0.47
CA CYS A 15 -10.07 -5.10 -0.26
C CYS A 15 -10.24 -5.64 1.17
N ASN A 16 -11.49 -5.77 1.60
CA ASN A 16 -11.81 -6.45 2.85
C ASN A 16 -11.58 -7.96 2.72
N PRO A 17 -11.29 -8.68 3.81
CA PRO A 17 -11.03 -10.12 3.77
C PRO A 17 -12.12 -10.93 3.03
N GLY A 18 -13.39 -10.60 3.23
CA GLY A 18 -14.50 -11.27 2.56
C GLY A 18 -14.57 -11.04 1.03
N GLN A 19 -13.87 -10.06 0.50
CA GLN A 19 -13.82 -9.74 -0.94
C GLN A 19 -12.65 -10.42 -1.66
N ILE A 20 -11.67 -10.97 -0.92
CA ILE A 20 -10.48 -11.60 -1.49
C ILE A 20 -10.82 -12.61 -2.59
N PRO A 21 -11.75 -13.58 -2.37
CA PRO A 21 -12.08 -14.57 -3.40
C PRO A 21 -12.62 -13.94 -4.71
N SER A 22 -13.41 -12.87 -4.59
CA SER A 22 -13.97 -12.18 -5.75
C SER A 22 -12.91 -11.41 -6.54
N VAL A 23 -11.96 -10.75 -5.86
CA VAL A 23 -10.86 -10.04 -6.50
C VAL A 23 -9.89 -11.02 -7.18
N GLU A 24 -9.60 -12.14 -6.54
CA GLU A 24 -8.77 -13.21 -7.11
C GLU A 24 -9.44 -13.85 -8.35
N ALA A 25 -10.75 -14.11 -8.29
CA ALA A 25 -11.51 -14.62 -9.42
C ALA A 25 -11.48 -13.63 -10.60
N LEU A 26 -11.60 -12.33 -10.32
CA LEU A 26 -11.52 -11.28 -11.35
C LEU A 26 -10.15 -11.26 -12.05
N LEU A 27 -9.05 -11.40 -11.28
CA LEU A 27 -7.71 -11.50 -11.83
C LEU A 27 -7.51 -12.78 -12.64
N SER A 28 -7.93 -13.93 -12.10
CA SER A 28 -7.82 -15.23 -12.75
C SER A 28 -8.61 -15.29 -14.06
N ALA A 29 -9.79 -14.69 -14.12
CA ALA A 29 -10.61 -14.58 -15.33
C ALA A 29 -9.91 -13.76 -16.44
N GLN A 30 -8.98 -12.86 -16.06
CA GLN A 30 -8.14 -12.12 -17.00
C GLN A 30 -6.81 -12.82 -17.35
N GLY A 31 -6.60 -14.04 -16.87
CA GLY A 31 -5.42 -14.87 -17.15
C GLY A 31 -4.21 -14.61 -16.27
N PHE A 32 -4.34 -13.82 -15.22
CA PHE A 32 -3.25 -13.68 -14.24
C PHE A 32 -3.10 -14.94 -13.40
N VAL A 33 -1.85 -15.38 -13.19
CA VAL A 33 -1.52 -16.47 -12.28
C VAL A 33 -0.67 -15.91 -11.15
N PHE A 34 -1.06 -16.18 -9.93
CA PHE A 34 -0.41 -15.68 -8.72
C PHE A 34 -0.57 -16.69 -7.58
N GLU A 35 0.21 -16.50 -6.53
CA GLU A 35 0.12 -17.30 -5.31
C GLU A 35 0.17 -16.41 -4.06
N PRO A 36 -0.38 -16.86 -2.92
CA PRO A 36 -0.29 -16.13 -1.67
C PRO A 36 1.16 -16.01 -1.20
N GLU A 37 1.47 -14.89 -0.57
CA GLU A 37 2.72 -14.73 0.18
C GLU A 37 2.50 -15.11 1.65
N PRO A 38 3.41 -15.88 2.27
CA PRO A 38 3.19 -16.45 3.60
C PRO A 38 3.16 -15.41 4.73
N PHE A 39 3.68 -14.21 4.49
CA PHE A 39 3.81 -13.18 5.51
C PHE A 39 2.60 -12.23 5.61
N SER A 40 1.65 -12.29 4.67
CA SER A 40 0.45 -11.46 4.71
C SER A 40 -0.69 -12.05 3.89
N PRO A 41 -1.92 -12.10 4.43
CA PRO A 41 -3.10 -12.58 3.71
C PRO A 41 -3.47 -11.69 2.51
N LEU A 42 -2.98 -10.46 2.47
CA LEU A 42 -3.23 -9.51 1.37
C LEU A 42 -2.15 -9.56 0.28
N ALA A 43 -0.98 -10.15 0.55
CA ALA A 43 0.13 -10.16 -0.38
C ALA A 43 0.06 -11.33 -1.35
N ARG A 44 0.38 -11.06 -2.62
CA ARG A 44 0.43 -12.06 -3.70
C ARG A 44 1.73 -11.94 -4.47
N ARG A 45 2.28 -13.07 -4.87
CA ARG A 45 3.39 -13.17 -5.81
C ARG A 45 2.83 -13.44 -7.21
N LEU A 46 3.17 -12.60 -8.16
CA LEU A 46 2.75 -12.74 -9.56
C LEU A 46 3.64 -13.78 -10.25
N LEU A 47 3.02 -14.79 -10.83
CA LEU A 47 3.68 -15.87 -11.57
C LEU A 47 3.53 -15.71 -13.09
N GLN A 48 2.35 -15.27 -13.54
CA GLN A 48 2.07 -14.99 -14.94
C GLN A 48 1.30 -13.69 -15.09
N GLU A 49 1.75 -12.84 -16.00
CA GLU A 49 1.21 -11.54 -16.31
C GLU A 49 0.92 -11.47 -17.81
N PRO A 50 -0.32 -11.76 -18.27
CA PRO A 50 -0.66 -11.76 -19.68
C PRO A 50 -0.62 -10.37 -20.32
N PHE A 51 -0.82 -9.35 -19.52
CA PHE A 51 -0.63 -7.93 -19.82
C PHE A 51 -0.35 -7.19 -18.50
N PRO A 52 0.19 -5.95 -18.52
CA PRO A 52 0.57 -5.23 -17.29
C PRO A 52 -0.54 -5.20 -16.25
N LEU A 53 -0.27 -5.69 -15.03
CA LEU A 53 -1.23 -5.80 -13.92
C LEU A 53 -1.94 -4.47 -13.62
N GLY A 54 -1.23 -3.36 -13.77
CA GLY A 54 -1.81 -2.02 -13.61
C GLY A 54 -2.90 -1.66 -14.64
N ARG A 55 -3.10 -2.49 -15.67
CA ARG A 55 -4.20 -2.36 -16.66
C ARG A 55 -5.33 -3.36 -16.43
N SER A 56 -5.25 -4.17 -15.40
CA SER A 56 -6.32 -5.11 -15.05
C SER A 56 -7.57 -4.39 -14.54
N LEU A 57 -8.72 -5.05 -14.63
CA LEU A 57 -9.95 -4.52 -14.03
C LEU A 57 -9.81 -4.36 -12.51
N ALA A 58 -9.10 -5.26 -11.85
CA ALA A 58 -8.83 -5.14 -10.42
C ALA A 58 -8.01 -3.88 -10.09
N ALA A 59 -7.01 -3.52 -10.90
CA ALA A 59 -6.26 -2.28 -10.74
C ALA A 59 -7.12 -1.04 -11.06
N PHE A 60 -7.94 -1.09 -12.10
CA PHE A 60 -8.84 0.00 -12.46
C PHE A 60 -9.82 0.36 -11.33
N TRP A 61 -10.34 -0.65 -10.63
CA TRP A 61 -11.24 -0.48 -9.49
C TRP A 61 -10.53 -0.24 -8.16
N GLY A 62 -9.20 -0.18 -8.14
CA GLY A 62 -8.41 0.06 -6.93
C GLY A 62 -8.26 -1.15 -6.01
N TYR A 63 -8.55 -2.37 -6.50
CA TYR A 63 -8.46 -3.61 -5.70
C TYR A 63 -7.06 -4.20 -5.62
N VAL A 64 -6.09 -3.68 -6.38
CA VAL A 64 -4.70 -4.14 -6.32
C VAL A 64 -3.74 -2.96 -6.32
N TYR A 65 -2.63 -3.13 -5.62
CA TYR A 65 -1.51 -2.19 -5.62
C TYR A 65 -0.21 -2.98 -5.86
N ILE A 66 0.53 -2.61 -6.91
CA ILE A 66 1.83 -3.21 -7.21
C ILE A 66 2.82 -2.72 -6.18
N GLN A 67 3.40 -3.63 -5.41
CA GLN A 67 4.25 -3.30 -4.27
C GLN A 67 5.31 -4.37 -4.06
N ASP A 68 6.54 -3.95 -3.84
CA ASP A 68 7.61 -4.88 -3.48
C ASP A 68 7.39 -5.49 -2.10
N ARG A 69 7.81 -6.75 -1.94
CA ARG A 69 7.70 -7.49 -0.68
C ARG A 69 8.35 -6.75 0.49
N SER A 70 9.55 -6.22 0.27
CA SER A 70 10.29 -5.43 1.27
C SER A 70 9.52 -4.19 1.74
N SER A 71 8.77 -3.53 0.85
CA SER A 71 7.96 -2.36 1.20
C SER A 71 6.70 -2.70 2.00
N MET A 72 6.28 -3.96 2.04
CA MET A 72 5.16 -4.40 2.89
C MET A 72 5.59 -4.67 4.34
N LEU A 73 6.87 -5.01 4.56
CA LEU A 73 7.35 -5.43 5.87
C LEU A 73 7.28 -4.34 6.95
N PRO A 74 7.70 -3.07 6.72
CA PRO A 74 7.64 -2.04 7.75
C PRO A 74 6.23 -1.80 8.32
N PRO A 75 5.16 -1.63 7.52
CA PRO A 75 3.80 -1.53 8.03
C PRO A 75 3.35 -2.78 8.80
N LEU A 76 3.70 -3.97 8.31
CA LEU A 76 3.35 -5.23 8.96
C LEU A 76 4.09 -5.41 10.30
N ALA A 77 5.36 -4.99 10.37
CA ALA A 77 6.14 -5.03 11.61
C ALA A 77 5.65 -4.00 12.63
N LEU A 78 5.21 -2.82 12.17
CA LEU A 78 4.59 -1.81 13.02
C LEU A 78 3.28 -2.32 13.63
N ALA A 79 2.54 -3.16 12.90
CA ALA A 79 1.32 -3.85 13.32
C ALA A 79 0.32 -2.94 14.07
N PRO A 80 -0.08 -1.80 13.50
CA PRO A 80 -1.03 -0.93 14.17
C PRO A 80 -2.36 -1.65 14.37
N GLY A 81 -2.98 -1.46 15.54
CA GLY A 81 -4.30 -2.00 15.84
C GLY A 81 -5.39 -1.37 14.98
N GLU A 82 -6.54 -2.05 14.88
CA GLU A 82 -7.73 -1.47 14.28
C GLU A 82 -8.16 -0.20 15.04
N GLY A 83 -8.56 0.84 14.33
CA GLY A 83 -8.88 2.14 14.90
C GLY A 83 -7.68 3.03 15.23
N ALA A 84 -6.45 2.55 15.10
CA ALA A 84 -5.25 3.31 15.44
C ALA A 84 -5.06 4.55 14.57
N ARG A 85 -4.42 5.57 15.16
CA ARG A 85 -3.95 6.79 14.49
C ARG A 85 -2.47 6.65 14.19
N VAL A 86 -2.11 6.60 12.92
CA VAL A 86 -0.73 6.36 12.47
C VAL A 86 -0.21 7.54 11.67
N LEU A 87 1.01 7.98 11.98
CA LEU A 87 1.75 8.97 11.21
C LEU A 87 2.80 8.28 10.33
N ASP A 88 2.72 8.48 9.01
CA ASP A 88 3.75 8.08 8.05
C ASP A 88 4.55 9.32 7.64
N MET A 89 5.76 9.45 8.18
CA MET A 89 6.58 10.65 8.05
C MET A 89 7.17 10.86 6.64
N CYS A 90 7.30 9.78 5.84
CA CYS A 90 7.91 9.79 4.52
C CYS A 90 7.03 9.02 3.52
N ALA A 91 5.80 9.48 3.35
CA ALA A 91 4.70 8.70 2.81
C ALA A 91 4.76 8.36 1.30
N SER A 92 5.41 9.21 0.49
CA SER A 92 5.41 9.00 -0.98
C SER A 92 6.26 7.79 -1.40
N PRO A 93 5.76 6.97 -2.32
CA PRO A 93 4.61 7.14 -3.22
C PRO A 93 3.26 6.64 -2.67
N GLY A 94 3.16 6.22 -1.40
CA GLY A 94 1.91 5.77 -0.78
C GLY A 94 1.78 4.27 -0.57
N SER A 95 2.83 3.49 -0.87
CA SER A 95 2.82 2.04 -0.72
C SER A 95 2.63 1.60 0.73
N LYS A 96 3.41 2.20 1.65
CA LYS A 96 3.34 1.94 3.09
C LYS A 96 2.11 2.59 3.71
N THR A 97 1.85 3.87 3.41
CA THR A 97 0.66 4.61 3.82
C THR A 97 -0.64 3.86 3.49
N GLY A 98 -0.74 3.33 2.25
CA GLY A 98 -1.92 2.57 1.83
C GLY A 98 -2.07 1.23 2.55
N LEU A 99 -0.97 0.55 2.90
CA LEU A 99 -1.04 -0.67 3.70
C LEU A 99 -1.40 -0.35 5.15
N LEU A 100 -0.81 0.68 5.74
CA LEU A 100 -1.19 1.15 7.07
C LEU A 100 -2.69 1.47 7.14
N ALA A 101 -3.22 2.16 6.12
CA ALA A 101 -4.65 2.47 6.05
C ALA A 101 -5.53 1.22 6.03
N GLN A 102 -5.12 0.13 5.37
CA GLN A 102 -5.83 -1.13 5.44
C GLN A 102 -5.74 -1.79 6.83
N LEU A 103 -4.58 -1.70 7.49
CA LEU A 103 -4.36 -2.32 8.80
C LEU A 103 -5.15 -1.63 9.91
N VAL A 104 -5.24 -0.29 9.88
CA VAL A 104 -6.01 0.46 10.89
C VAL A 104 -7.53 0.38 10.68
N GLY A 105 -7.98 -0.13 9.54
CA GLY A 105 -9.40 -0.25 9.24
C GLY A 105 -10.10 1.11 9.04
N ARG A 106 -11.43 1.07 8.93
CA ARG A 106 -12.24 2.27 8.62
C ARG A 106 -12.32 3.29 9.74
N GLU A 107 -12.20 2.85 10.98
CA GLU A 107 -12.27 3.70 12.18
C GLU A 107 -10.91 4.31 12.53
N GLY A 108 -9.84 3.88 11.87
CA GLY A 108 -8.50 4.42 12.05
C GLY A 108 -8.21 5.64 11.18
N LEU A 109 -7.02 6.20 11.37
CA LEU A 109 -6.52 7.35 10.61
C LEU A 109 -5.04 7.14 10.27
N VAL A 110 -4.69 7.37 9.01
CA VAL A 110 -3.28 7.46 8.60
C VAL A 110 -3.02 8.85 8.03
N LEU A 111 -2.10 9.59 8.64
CA LEU A 111 -1.59 10.84 8.10
C LEU A 111 -0.27 10.59 7.39
N GLY A 112 -0.26 10.72 6.07
CA GLY A 112 0.95 10.63 5.26
C GLY A 112 1.56 12.00 5.00
N ASN A 113 2.79 12.22 5.48
CA ASN A 113 3.53 13.45 5.23
C ASN A 113 4.50 13.29 4.05
N GLU A 114 4.51 14.29 3.17
CA GLU A 114 5.47 14.38 2.06
C GLU A 114 5.77 15.86 1.74
N PRO A 115 6.97 16.34 2.08
CA PRO A 115 7.32 17.74 1.88
C PRO A 115 7.47 18.14 0.42
N ALA A 116 7.89 17.22 -0.46
CA ALA A 116 8.11 17.52 -1.87
C ALA A 116 6.80 17.51 -2.67
N ARG A 117 6.36 18.66 -3.19
CA ARG A 117 5.09 18.81 -3.93
C ARG A 117 4.89 17.82 -5.08
N PRO A 118 5.88 17.52 -5.95
CA PRO A 118 5.69 16.52 -7.01
C PRO A 118 5.45 15.11 -6.46
N ARG A 119 6.14 14.75 -5.38
CA ARG A 119 5.98 13.46 -4.70
C ARG A 119 4.64 13.39 -3.97
N LEU A 120 4.19 14.48 -3.33
CA LEU A 120 2.88 14.60 -2.72
C LEU A 120 1.75 14.37 -3.74
N ALA A 121 1.88 14.91 -4.96
CA ALA A 121 0.90 14.70 -6.01
C ALA A 121 0.78 13.21 -6.40
N ASN A 122 1.92 12.49 -6.45
CA ASN A 122 1.93 11.06 -6.70
C ASN A 122 1.27 10.28 -5.55
N LEU A 123 1.60 10.62 -4.30
CA LEU A 123 1.00 10.05 -3.10
C LEU A 123 -0.54 10.17 -3.14
N ARG A 124 -1.05 11.37 -3.35
CA ARG A 124 -2.49 11.65 -3.41
C ARG A 124 -3.19 10.86 -4.50
N ARG A 125 -2.61 10.82 -5.70
CA ARG A 125 -3.16 10.05 -6.82
C ARG A 125 -3.23 8.56 -6.50
N ASN A 126 -2.17 7.99 -5.92
CA ASN A 126 -2.13 6.58 -5.58
C ASN A 126 -3.14 6.23 -4.48
N LEU A 127 -3.24 7.04 -3.43
CA LEU A 127 -4.23 6.81 -2.36
C LEU A 127 -5.67 6.96 -2.86
N ALA A 128 -5.95 7.96 -3.70
CA ALA A 128 -7.27 8.16 -4.29
C ALA A 128 -7.67 6.98 -5.19
N ALA A 129 -6.74 6.44 -5.99
CA ALA A 129 -7.00 5.28 -6.84
C ALA A 129 -7.33 4.00 -6.03
N LEU A 130 -6.93 3.94 -4.76
CA LEU A 130 -7.18 2.79 -3.88
C LEU A 130 -8.44 2.96 -3.01
N ASN A 131 -9.13 4.10 -3.09
CA ASN A 131 -10.33 4.40 -2.30
C ASN A 131 -10.13 4.28 -0.78
N LEU A 132 -8.94 4.62 -0.28
CA LEU A 132 -8.59 4.54 1.13
C LEU A 132 -8.93 5.86 1.84
N LEU A 133 -10.18 6.01 2.26
CA LEU A 133 -10.72 7.28 2.81
C LEU A 133 -10.11 7.66 4.17
N GLN A 134 -9.58 6.70 4.92
CA GLN A 134 -8.91 6.91 6.20
C GLN A 134 -7.46 7.38 6.05
N ALA A 135 -6.94 7.47 4.83
CA ALA A 135 -5.62 8.01 4.55
C ALA A 135 -5.72 9.48 4.12
N VAL A 136 -5.15 10.38 4.90
CA VAL A 136 -5.05 11.81 4.61
C VAL A 136 -3.61 12.23 4.40
N THR A 137 -3.36 13.38 3.80
CA THR A 137 -1.98 13.80 3.47
C THR A 137 -1.71 15.23 3.90
N CYS A 138 -0.49 15.49 4.36
CA CYS A 138 0.03 16.82 4.60
C CYS A 138 1.40 17.03 3.90
N SER A 139 1.89 18.27 3.94
CA SER A 139 3.17 18.64 3.33
C SER A 139 3.90 19.60 4.23
N TRP A 140 4.77 19.06 5.08
CA TRP A 140 5.61 19.80 6.02
C TRP A 140 7.01 19.20 6.07
N PRO A 141 8.05 20.00 6.38
CA PRO A 141 9.33 19.42 6.79
C PRO A 141 9.12 18.57 8.03
N GLY A 142 9.70 17.36 8.07
CA GLY A 142 9.46 16.40 9.15
C GLY A 142 9.82 16.93 10.53
N GLU A 143 10.89 17.73 10.61
CA GLU A 143 11.40 18.35 11.84
C GLU A 143 10.51 19.48 12.40
N SER A 144 9.57 19.99 11.60
CA SER A 144 8.68 21.10 12.00
C SER A 144 7.20 20.79 11.77
N LEU A 145 6.85 19.52 11.74
CA LEU A 145 5.48 19.08 11.54
C LEU A 145 4.60 19.54 12.73
N PRO A 146 3.58 20.39 12.48
CA PRO A 146 2.83 21.04 13.57
C PRO A 146 1.74 20.12 14.12
N LEU A 147 2.15 19.05 14.76
CA LEU A 147 1.26 18.08 15.38
C LEU A 147 1.37 18.16 16.91
N PRO A 148 0.28 17.94 17.64
CA PRO A 148 0.32 17.82 19.08
C PRO A 148 1.17 16.64 19.52
N ASP A 149 1.89 16.81 20.64
CA ASP A 149 2.64 15.74 21.26
C ASP A 149 1.73 14.58 21.67
N ALA A 150 2.26 13.36 21.61
CA ALA A 150 1.58 12.12 22.01
C ALA A 150 0.18 11.91 21.39
N SER A 151 -0.04 12.42 20.16
CA SER A 151 -1.33 12.33 19.48
C SER A 151 -1.47 11.14 18.54
N TRP A 152 -0.43 10.30 18.43
CA TRP A 152 -0.35 9.16 17.50
C TRP A 152 -0.07 7.87 18.25
N ASP A 153 -0.76 6.79 17.85
CA ASP A 153 -0.55 5.46 18.43
C ASP A 153 0.72 4.80 17.87
N ALA A 154 1.09 5.15 16.63
CA ALA A 154 2.31 4.68 16.00
C ALA A 154 2.85 5.69 14.97
N VAL A 155 4.16 5.67 14.75
CA VAL A 155 4.85 6.49 13.75
C VAL A 155 5.73 5.61 12.89
N LEU A 156 5.57 5.72 11.57
CA LEU A 156 6.46 5.11 10.59
C LEU A 156 7.41 6.17 10.04
N LEU A 157 8.72 5.90 10.15
CA LEU A 157 9.78 6.73 9.58
C LEU A 157 10.64 5.88 8.67
N ASP A 158 10.48 6.04 7.37
CA ASP A 158 11.25 5.37 6.31
C ASP A 158 11.74 6.41 5.30
N PRO A 159 12.81 7.16 5.66
CA PRO A 159 13.31 8.24 4.84
C PRO A 159 13.95 7.71 3.56
N PRO A 160 13.95 8.50 2.46
CA PRO A 160 14.67 8.14 1.26
C PRO A 160 16.17 8.07 1.56
N CYS A 161 16.84 7.06 1.00
CA CYS A 161 18.30 7.00 1.02
C CYS A 161 18.87 8.17 0.21
N SER A 162 19.78 8.91 0.80
CA SER A 162 20.53 10.02 0.16
C SER A 162 21.64 9.50 -0.75
#